data_e7def2c4feb66fef37d03c171d7effd8
#
_entry.id   e7def2c4feb66fef37d03c171d7effd8
#
_cell.length_a   1.000
_cell.length_b   1.000
_cell.length_c   1.000
_cell.angle_alpha   90.00
_cell.angle_beta   90.00
_cell.angle_gamma   90.00
#
_symmetry.space_group_name_H-M   'P 1'
#
loop_
_entity.id
_entity.type
_entity.pdbx_description
1 polymer ?
#
loop_
_entity_poly.entity_id
_entity_poly.type
_entity_poly.pdbx_seq_one_letter_code
_entity_poly.pdbx_strand_id
1 'polypeptide(L)'
;MDFCSREKAIERINALGAQERPFLFVIDYSTEHSYVSLLEDINPDEVLYSFPSWSNDSAELERYGVESVIQSKRTQSMSSMPIKIHEMPAYESPAHESQRMETRSREVQNSDTQSGEVCDKVIWEISPETAETYRRKLDIIQRHQQAGNSFLANLTCRIPVRTNLSLKEIYLRSEAMYKLWFRSHLVCFSPEIFVRIENSIISGYPMKGTIDASLPGASQKLMDDEKEAAEHATIVDLIRNDLSRVASAVHVPRYRYIDLLHTNKGDILQTSSRIEGKLADDYRSHIGDILFSQLPAGSITGAPKRRTVEIIREAEDYDRGFYTGVMGICCAGSLESAVMIRYVEQEKDGLVFKAGGGITAQSRWKSEYEEVMQKAYVPIY
;
A
#
# COMPACT_ATOMS: atom_id res chain seq x y z
N MET A 1 -13.25 10.33 -18.30
CA MET A 1 -12.71 8.98 -17.98
C MET A 1 -13.81 7.97 -18.18
N ASP A 2 -13.54 6.91 -18.92
CA ASP A 2 -14.52 5.87 -19.20
C ASP A 2 -14.22 4.64 -18.36
N PHE A 3 -15.06 4.42 -17.34
CA PHE A 3 -15.00 3.18 -16.56
C PHE A 3 -15.78 2.08 -17.29
N CYS A 4 -15.29 0.86 -17.20
CA CYS A 4 -15.93 -0.31 -17.81
C CYS A 4 -16.29 -1.37 -16.76
N SER A 5 -17.21 -2.30 -17.16
CA SER A 5 -17.57 -3.44 -16.31
C SER A 5 -16.43 -4.43 -16.17
N ARG A 6 -16.57 -5.33 -15.20
CA ARG A 6 -15.64 -6.44 -14.94
C ARG A 6 -15.29 -7.22 -16.22
N GLU A 7 -16.29 -7.66 -16.98
CA GLU A 7 -16.11 -8.48 -18.17
C GLU A 7 -15.31 -7.74 -19.24
N LYS A 8 -15.69 -6.48 -19.51
CA LYS A 8 -14.99 -5.62 -20.47
C LYS A 8 -13.54 -5.32 -20.04
N ALA A 9 -13.31 -5.16 -18.74
CA ALA A 9 -11.95 -4.96 -18.21
C ALA A 9 -11.08 -6.19 -18.43
N ILE A 10 -11.60 -7.39 -18.12
CA ILE A 10 -10.89 -8.65 -18.34
C ILE A 10 -10.54 -8.82 -19.82
N GLU A 11 -11.54 -8.67 -20.72
CA GLU A 11 -11.33 -8.78 -22.17
C GLU A 11 -10.27 -7.80 -22.67
N ARG A 12 -10.36 -6.54 -22.25
CA ARG A 12 -9.42 -5.48 -22.66
C ARG A 12 -8.00 -5.74 -22.15
N ILE A 13 -7.85 -6.09 -20.88
CA ILE A 13 -6.54 -6.42 -20.29
C ILE A 13 -5.92 -7.63 -20.98
N ASN A 14 -6.69 -8.68 -21.23
CA ASN A 14 -6.23 -9.87 -21.95
C ASN A 14 -5.77 -9.52 -23.38
N ALA A 15 -6.57 -8.75 -24.11
CA ALA A 15 -6.24 -8.35 -25.47
C ALA A 15 -4.97 -7.48 -25.53
N LEU A 16 -4.80 -6.53 -24.61
CA LEU A 16 -3.61 -5.68 -24.53
C LEU A 16 -2.38 -6.47 -24.09
N GLY A 17 -2.54 -7.41 -23.16
CA GLY A 17 -1.48 -8.32 -22.72
C GLY A 17 -1.00 -9.24 -23.82
N ALA A 18 -1.91 -9.84 -24.59
CA ALA A 18 -1.60 -10.67 -25.77
C ALA A 18 -0.84 -9.89 -26.86
N GLN A 19 -1.13 -8.59 -27.02
CA GLN A 19 -0.47 -7.68 -27.95
C GLN A 19 0.82 -7.08 -27.39
N GLU A 20 1.17 -7.38 -26.15
CA GLU A 20 2.32 -6.80 -25.42
C GLU A 20 2.32 -5.26 -25.37
N ARG A 21 1.11 -4.63 -25.49
CA ARG A 21 0.93 -3.18 -25.45
C ARG A 21 1.03 -2.68 -24.01
N PRO A 22 1.77 -1.61 -23.73
CA PRO A 22 1.84 -1.01 -22.39
C PRO A 22 0.52 -0.37 -21.99
N PHE A 23 -0.02 -0.71 -20.81
CA PHE A 23 -1.27 -0.15 -20.29
C PHE A 23 -1.27 0.04 -18.77
N LEU A 24 -2.05 1.02 -18.33
CA LEU A 24 -2.45 1.24 -16.93
C LEU A 24 -3.82 0.62 -16.70
N PHE A 25 -4.01 -0.01 -15.54
CA PHE A 25 -5.32 -0.42 -15.06
C PHE A 25 -5.55 0.04 -13.62
N VAL A 26 -6.82 0.32 -13.30
CA VAL A 26 -7.30 0.60 -11.95
C VAL A 26 -8.62 -0.12 -11.77
N ILE A 27 -8.75 -0.96 -10.75
CA ILE A 27 -9.91 -1.80 -10.48
C ILE A 27 -10.42 -1.48 -9.08
N ASP A 28 -11.71 -1.23 -8.93
CA ASP A 28 -12.34 -0.94 -7.64
C ASP A 28 -12.42 -2.19 -6.73
N TYR A 29 -12.73 -1.98 -5.46
CA TYR A 29 -12.83 -3.08 -4.47
C TYR A 29 -13.94 -4.08 -4.83
N SER A 30 -15.05 -3.60 -5.37
CA SER A 30 -16.18 -4.45 -5.80
C SER A 30 -15.87 -5.26 -7.05
N THR A 31 -14.84 -4.88 -7.81
CA THR A 31 -14.48 -5.41 -9.13
C THR A 31 -15.48 -5.13 -10.26
N GLU A 32 -16.42 -4.20 -10.03
CA GLU A 32 -17.46 -3.86 -10.98
C GLU A 32 -17.08 -2.67 -11.86
N HIS A 33 -16.19 -1.78 -11.37
CA HIS A 33 -15.75 -0.60 -12.09
C HIS A 33 -14.24 -0.63 -12.30
N SER A 34 -13.82 -0.52 -13.56
CA SER A 34 -12.40 -0.55 -13.91
C SER A 34 -12.07 0.54 -14.92
N TYR A 35 -10.89 1.12 -14.78
CA TYR A 35 -10.25 1.95 -15.79
C TYR A 35 -9.11 1.18 -16.41
N VAL A 36 -9.05 1.10 -17.75
CA VAL A 36 -7.98 0.45 -18.51
C VAL A 36 -7.63 1.34 -19.69
N SER A 37 -6.38 1.77 -19.80
CA SER A 37 -5.92 2.64 -20.89
C SER A 37 -4.51 2.29 -21.31
N LEU A 38 -4.22 2.42 -22.62
CA LEU A 38 -2.83 2.41 -23.10
C LEU A 38 -2.06 3.56 -22.48
N LEU A 39 -0.78 3.38 -22.16
CA LEU A 39 0.02 4.45 -21.56
C LEU A 39 0.16 5.66 -22.49
N GLU A 40 0.22 5.44 -23.81
CA GLU A 40 0.29 6.51 -24.83
C GLU A 40 -0.98 7.34 -24.98
N ASP A 41 -2.13 6.79 -24.57
CA ASP A 41 -3.43 7.47 -24.64
C ASP A 41 -3.79 8.23 -23.34
N ILE A 42 -2.96 8.12 -22.30
CA ILE A 42 -3.21 8.77 -21.01
C ILE A 42 -2.88 10.26 -21.11
N ASN A 43 -3.91 11.09 -20.90
CA ASN A 43 -3.75 12.53 -20.78
C ASN A 43 -3.24 12.91 -19.37
N PRO A 44 -2.03 13.52 -19.23
CA PRO A 44 -1.51 13.92 -17.93
C PRO A 44 -2.35 14.97 -17.19
N ASP A 45 -3.20 15.71 -17.89
CA ASP A 45 -4.16 16.64 -17.26
C ASP A 45 -5.33 15.94 -16.57
N GLU A 46 -5.52 14.64 -16.81
CA GLU A 46 -6.58 13.83 -16.22
C GLU A 46 -6.07 12.73 -15.31
N VAL A 47 -4.93 12.12 -15.65
CA VAL A 47 -4.34 11.01 -14.89
C VAL A 47 -2.83 11.17 -14.78
N LEU A 48 -2.33 11.28 -13.55
CA LEU A 48 -0.92 11.18 -13.23
C LEU A 48 -0.65 9.89 -12.48
N TYR A 49 0.46 9.25 -12.81
CA TYR A 49 0.92 8.05 -12.13
C TYR A 49 2.44 8.04 -11.97
N SER A 50 2.89 7.37 -10.91
CA SER A 50 4.30 7.10 -10.65
C SER A 50 4.44 5.74 -9.99
N PHE A 51 5.11 4.84 -10.67
CA PHE A 51 5.45 3.47 -10.28
C PHE A 51 6.98 3.33 -10.32
N PRO A 52 7.57 2.30 -9.70
CA PRO A 52 9.03 2.15 -9.69
C PRO A 52 9.69 2.23 -11.08
N SER A 53 9.08 1.61 -12.10
CA SER A 53 9.62 1.56 -13.45
C SER A 53 8.95 2.53 -14.45
N TRP A 54 7.84 3.19 -14.07
CA TRP A 54 7.00 3.94 -14.99
C TRP A 54 6.40 5.19 -14.36
N SER A 55 6.51 6.35 -15.03
CA SER A 55 5.79 7.56 -14.59
C SER A 55 5.47 8.47 -15.78
N ASN A 56 4.44 9.33 -15.62
CA ASN A 56 4.11 10.40 -16.54
C ASN A 56 4.06 11.78 -15.87
N ASP A 57 4.56 11.89 -14.64
CA ASP A 57 4.45 13.08 -13.80
C ASP A 57 5.65 14.06 -13.88
N SER A 58 6.71 13.73 -14.62
CA SER A 58 7.96 14.51 -14.65
C SER A 58 7.75 15.96 -15.04
N ALA A 59 7.01 16.23 -16.12
CA ALA A 59 6.75 17.61 -16.57
C ALA A 59 5.94 18.45 -15.57
N GLU A 60 5.04 17.81 -14.81
CA GLU A 60 4.25 18.47 -13.78
C GLU A 60 5.08 18.76 -12.54
N LEU A 61 5.96 17.84 -12.14
CA LEU A 61 6.89 18.05 -11.03
C LEU A 61 7.84 19.22 -11.32
N GLU A 62 8.38 19.30 -12.56
CA GLU A 62 9.17 20.45 -13.03
C GLU A 62 8.41 21.75 -12.91
N ARG A 63 7.18 21.80 -13.42
CA ARG A 63 6.33 23.00 -13.39
C ARG A 63 6.04 23.48 -11.97
N TYR A 64 5.96 22.59 -11.00
CA TYR A 64 5.73 22.91 -9.58
C TYR A 64 7.02 23.11 -8.77
N GLY A 65 8.20 23.08 -9.39
CA GLY A 65 9.49 23.35 -8.72
C GLY A 65 9.91 22.27 -7.68
N VAL A 66 9.33 21.07 -7.76
CA VAL A 66 9.59 19.98 -6.79
C VAL A 66 10.82 19.14 -7.18
N GLU A 67 11.48 19.45 -8.29
CA GLU A 67 12.47 18.59 -8.97
C GLU A 67 13.75 18.27 -8.21
N SER A 68 14.28 19.21 -7.43
CA SER A 68 15.68 19.08 -6.97
C SER A 68 15.86 18.09 -5.81
N VAL A 69 14.81 17.83 -5.04
CA VAL A 69 14.87 16.96 -3.85
C VAL A 69 14.46 15.52 -4.17
N ILE A 70 13.48 15.36 -5.08
CA ILE A 70 12.89 14.05 -5.38
C ILE A 70 13.74 13.25 -6.37
N GLN A 71 14.34 13.87 -7.37
CA GLN A 71 15.20 13.16 -8.34
C GLN A 71 16.47 12.61 -7.70
N SER A 72 17.11 13.37 -6.80
CA SER A 72 18.28 12.88 -6.07
C SER A 72 17.95 11.67 -5.16
N LYS A 73 16.76 11.67 -4.56
CA LYS A 73 16.28 10.55 -3.74
C LYS A 73 15.78 9.37 -4.56
N ARG A 74 15.12 9.60 -5.72
CA ARG A 74 14.74 8.52 -6.66
C ARG A 74 15.96 7.77 -7.18
N THR A 75 17.02 8.47 -7.57
CA THR A 75 18.27 7.86 -8.03
C THR A 75 18.95 7.07 -6.91
N GLN A 76 18.92 7.56 -5.67
CA GLN A 76 19.43 6.83 -4.51
C GLN A 76 18.57 5.62 -4.14
N SER A 77 17.24 5.74 -4.17
CA SER A 77 16.31 4.64 -3.90
C SER A 77 16.38 3.55 -4.98
N MET A 78 16.49 3.91 -6.25
CA MET A 78 16.66 2.94 -7.34
C MET A 78 18.05 2.30 -7.35
N SER A 79 19.10 3.02 -6.93
CA SER A 79 20.46 2.44 -6.78
C SER A 79 20.61 1.59 -5.51
N SER A 80 19.72 1.75 -4.54
CA SER A 80 19.70 0.95 -3.29
C SER A 80 18.74 -0.24 -3.34
N MET A 81 18.10 -0.50 -4.49
CA MET A 81 17.31 -1.72 -4.76
C MET A 81 17.99 -2.69 -5.76
N PRO A 82 19.28 -2.99 -5.68
CA PRO A 82 19.73 -4.32 -5.98
C PRO A 82 19.42 -5.16 -4.74
N ILE A 83 18.76 -6.28 -4.92
CA ILE A 83 18.77 -7.38 -3.94
C ILE A 83 20.25 -7.80 -3.76
N LYS A 84 20.99 -7.05 -2.95
CA LYS A 84 22.27 -7.52 -2.45
C LYS A 84 21.95 -8.49 -1.32
N ILE A 85 21.99 -9.76 -1.65
CA ILE A 85 22.12 -10.85 -0.70
C ILE A 85 23.39 -10.58 0.12
N HIS A 86 23.25 -9.96 1.28
CA HIS A 86 24.26 -10.03 2.30
C HIS A 86 23.93 -11.26 3.15
N GLU A 87 24.62 -12.36 2.86
CA GLU A 87 24.82 -13.41 3.84
C GLU A 87 25.49 -12.76 5.05
N MET A 88 24.76 -12.59 6.13
CA MET A 88 25.33 -12.19 7.40
C MET A 88 26.07 -13.39 7.99
N PRO A 89 27.36 -13.24 8.39
CA PRO A 89 28.06 -14.28 9.12
C PRO A 89 27.38 -14.54 10.47
N ALA A 90 27.49 -15.78 10.92
CA ALA A 90 26.99 -16.24 12.22
C ALA A 90 27.46 -15.32 13.35
N TYR A 91 26.51 -14.87 14.19
CA TYR A 91 26.72 -13.94 15.28
C TYR A 91 27.35 -14.70 16.47
N GLU A 92 28.62 -14.42 16.76
CA GLU A 92 29.23 -14.72 18.05
C GLU A 92 28.98 -13.56 19.02
N SER A 93 28.45 -13.86 20.20
CA SER A 93 28.18 -12.89 21.25
C SER A 93 29.49 -12.33 21.85
N PRO A 94 29.63 -11.02 21.99
CA PRO A 94 30.63 -10.45 22.93
C PRO A 94 29.95 -10.07 24.25
N ALA A 95 30.72 -10.37 25.32
CA ALA A 95 30.40 -10.06 26.70
C ALA A 95 30.46 -8.55 26.99
N HIS A 96 29.74 -8.19 28.06
CA HIS A 96 29.65 -6.89 28.72
C HIS A 96 30.88 -5.97 28.67
N GLU A 97 30.64 -4.72 28.27
CA GLU A 97 31.34 -3.58 28.85
C GLU A 97 30.43 -2.33 28.89
N SER A 98 30.24 -1.84 30.13
CA SER A 98 29.49 -0.62 30.46
C SER A 98 30.39 0.60 30.26
N GLN A 99 30.00 1.55 29.42
CA GLN A 99 30.52 2.91 29.50
C GLN A 99 29.43 3.97 29.36
N ARG A 100 29.37 4.83 30.37
CA ARG A 100 28.58 6.07 30.44
C ARG A 100 29.00 7.01 29.31
N MET A 101 28.02 7.59 28.63
CA MET A 101 28.26 8.80 27.83
C MET A 101 27.26 9.90 28.15
N GLU A 102 27.86 11.05 28.45
CA GLU A 102 27.23 12.27 28.88
C GLU A 102 26.41 12.96 27.77
N THR A 103 25.28 13.52 28.16
CA THR A 103 24.44 14.45 27.40
C THR A 103 25.20 15.73 27.04
N ARG A 104 25.29 16.05 25.76
CA ARG A 104 25.60 17.39 25.27
C ARG A 104 24.44 17.90 24.41
N SER A 105 23.70 18.82 24.98
CA SER A 105 22.75 19.69 24.26
C SER A 105 23.51 20.60 23.29
N ARG A 106 23.12 20.61 22.02
CA ARG A 106 23.54 21.64 21.07
C ARG A 106 22.33 22.52 20.72
N GLU A 107 22.38 23.74 21.20
CA GLU A 107 21.57 24.84 20.71
C GLU A 107 21.96 25.16 19.26
N VAL A 108 21.00 25.17 18.36
CA VAL A 108 21.16 25.69 16.99
C VAL A 108 20.67 27.12 16.98
N GLN A 109 21.59 28.06 16.81
CA GLN A 109 21.30 29.46 16.59
C GLN A 109 20.72 29.67 15.18
N ASN A 110 19.57 30.33 15.14
CA ASN A 110 18.96 30.85 13.91
C ASN A 110 19.82 32.00 13.36
N SER A 111 20.21 31.87 12.09
CA SER A 111 20.67 33.04 11.30
C SER A 111 19.60 33.36 10.26
N ASP A 112 18.98 34.54 10.45
CA ASP A 112 18.07 35.17 9.49
C ASP A 112 18.73 35.38 8.13
N THR A 113 18.12 34.82 7.08
CA THR A 113 18.26 35.35 5.73
C THR A 113 16.87 35.41 5.09
N GLN A 114 16.39 36.63 4.93
CA GLN A 114 15.17 36.99 4.21
C GLN A 114 15.34 36.64 2.73
N SER A 115 14.55 35.66 2.25
CA SER A 115 14.08 35.58 0.88
C SER A 115 12.62 35.15 0.96
N GLY A 116 11.72 36.01 0.47
CA GLY A 116 10.29 35.85 0.62
C GLY A 116 9.75 34.74 -0.28
N GLU A 117 9.66 33.55 0.24
CA GLU A 117 8.70 32.53 -0.19
C GLU A 117 7.65 32.42 0.92
N VAL A 118 6.44 32.86 0.62
CA VAL A 118 5.26 32.56 1.44
C VAL A 118 5.02 31.06 1.31
N CYS A 119 5.66 30.29 2.17
CA CYS A 119 5.33 28.88 2.33
C CYS A 119 3.97 28.84 3.04
N ASP A 120 2.88 28.80 2.27
CA ASP A 120 1.54 28.64 2.82
C ASP A 120 1.52 27.36 3.64
N LYS A 121 1.36 27.52 4.96
CA LYS A 121 1.31 26.41 5.90
C LYS A 121 0.24 25.40 5.44
N VAL A 122 0.64 24.16 5.21
CA VAL A 122 -0.30 23.09 4.86
C VAL A 122 -1.28 22.88 6.02
N ILE A 123 -2.56 22.96 5.71
CA ILE A 123 -3.65 22.63 6.63
C ILE A 123 -4.05 21.19 6.34
N TRP A 124 -4.10 20.36 7.39
CA TRP A 124 -4.59 18.97 7.31
C TRP A 124 -5.36 18.67 8.59
N GLU A 125 -6.67 18.83 8.53
CA GLU A 125 -7.58 18.60 9.66
C GLU A 125 -8.48 17.42 9.34
N ILE A 126 -8.56 16.45 10.24
CA ILE A 126 -9.38 15.24 10.09
C ILE A 126 -10.57 15.26 11.04
N SER A 127 -11.70 14.75 10.56
CA SER A 127 -12.94 14.61 11.34
C SER A 127 -13.37 13.13 11.34
N PRO A 128 -12.72 12.26 12.15
CA PRO A 128 -12.99 10.84 12.16
C PRO A 128 -14.38 10.53 12.73
N GLU A 129 -14.91 9.34 12.39
CA GLU A 129 -16.08 8.80 13.07
C GLU A 129 -15.81 8.63 14.58
N THR A 130 -16.87 8.59 15.38
CA THR A 130 -16.72 8.45 16.85
C THR A 130 -16.15 7.08 17.20
N ALA A 131 -15.42 7.01 18.31
CA ALA A 131 -14.89 5.77 18.84
C ALA A 131 -15.99 4.72 19.11
N GLU A 132 -17.21 5.17 19.46
CA GLU A 132 -18.36 4.30 19.66
C GLU A 132 -18.86 3.68 18.33
N THR A 133 -18.91 4.46 17.25
CA THR A 133 -19.26 3.97 15.91
C THR A 133 -18.24 2.93 15.44
N TYR A 134 -16.95 3.23 15.59
CA TYR A 134 -15.89 2.28 15.24
C TYR A 134 -15.98 0.98 16.03
N ARG A 135 -16.21 1.09 17.37
CA ARG A 135 -16.39 -0.08 18.24
C ARG A 135 -17.53 -0.96 17.78
N ARG A 136 -18.70 -0.37 17.45
CA ARG A 136 -19.86 -1.14 16.95
C ARG A 136 -19.51 -1.92 15.69
N LYS A 137 -18.79 -1.31 14.73
CA LYS A 137 -18.32 -1.99 13.51
C LYS A 137 -17.38 -3.15 13.84
N LEU A 138 -16.43 -2.92 14.73
CA LEU A 138 -15.50 -3.95 15.20
C LEU A 138 -16.23 -5.11 15.93
N ASP A 139 -17.19 -4.81 16.78
CA ASP A 139 -17.98 -5.82 17.50
C ASP A 139 -18.78 -6.73 16.55
N ILE A 140 -19.22 -6.23 15.39
CA ILE A 140 -19.83 -7.05 14.32
C ILE A 140 -18.81 -8.07 13.79
N ILE A 141 -17.62 -7.62 13.41
CA ILE A 141 -16.56 -8.49 12.90
C ILE A 141 -16.18 -9.54 13.94
N GLN A 142 -15.95 -9.15 15.20
CA GLN A 142 -15.54 -10.07 16.25
C GLN A 142 -16.59 -11.13 16.58
N ARG A 143 -17.88 -10.80 16.53
CA ARG A 143 -18.95 -11.80 16.67
C ARG A 143 -18.84 -12.89 15.60
N HIS A 144 -18.55 -12.52 14.36
CA HIS A 144 -18.35 -13.49 13.28
C HIS A 144 -17.07 -14.30 13.46
N GLN A 145 -16.00 -13.69 13.97
CA GLN A 145 -14.75 -14.39 14.24
C GLN A 145 -14.91 -15.40 15.39
N GLN A 146 -15.62 -15.03 16.48
CA GLN A 146 -15.94 -15.94 17.57
C GLN A 146 -16.85 -17.10 17.14
N ALA A 147 -17.70 -16.86 16.15
CA ALA A 147 -18.52 -17.91 15.53
C ALA A 147 -17.76 -18.77 14.48
N GLY A 148 -16.46 -18.52 14.26
CA GLY A 148 -15.65 -19.26 13.30
C GLY A 148 -15.88 -18.90 11.83
N ASN A 149 -16.60 -17.80 11.54
CA ASN A 149 -16.93 -17.38 10.18
C ASN A 149 -15.78 -16.66 9.47
N SER A 150 -14.84 -16.09 10.23
CA SER A 150 -13.65 -15.40 9.70
C SER A 150 -12.53 -15.48 10.74
N PHE A 151 -11.26 -15.44 10.29
CA PHE A 151 -10.08 -15.41 11.16
C PHE A 151 -9.44 -14.03 11.17
N LEU A 152 -9.54 -13.33 10.07
CA LEU A 152 -9.00 -11.99 9.86
C LEU A 152 -9.95 -11.23 8.96
N ALA A 153 -10.29 -9.99 9.31
CA ALA A 153 -11.04 -9.07 8.45
C ALA A 153 -10.41 -7.68 8.51
N ASN A 154 -10.30 -7.02 7.36
CA ASN A 154 -9.85 -5.64 7.30
C ASN A 154 -11.05 -4.71 7.49
N LEU A 155 -11.09 -3.96 8.59
CA LEU A 155 -12.10 -2.95 8.88
C LEU A 155 -11.62 -1.57 8.46
N THR A 156 -12.46 -0.82 7.74
CA THR A 156 -12.09 0.50 7.22
C THR A 156 -13.04 1.60 7.66
N CYS A 157 -12.54 2.84 7.63
CA CYS A 157 -13.25 4.05 8.03
C CYS A 157 -13.15 5.13 6.96
N ARG A 158 -14.20 5.92 6.83
CA ARG A 158 -14.21 7.21 6.12
C ARG A 158 -13.85 8.32 7.11
N ILE A 159 -12.90 9.15 6.72
CA ILE A 159 -12.38 10.23 7.56
C ILE A 159 -12.45 11.52 6.73
N PRO A 160 -13.49 12.35 6.89
CA PRO A 160 -13.54 13.66 6.24
C PRO A 160 -12.30 14.49 6.53
N VAL A 161 -11.78 15.17 5.51
CA VAL A 161 -10.56 15.96 5.59
C VAL A 161 -10.83 17.39 5.14
N ARG A 162 -10.35 18.34 5.92
CA ARG A 162 -10.25 19.74 5.52
C ARG A 162 -8.79 20.09 5.25
N THR A 163 -8.51 20.57 4.04
CA THR A 163 -7.18 20.98 3.64
C THR A 163 -7.24 22.18 2.69
N ASN A 164 -6.16 22.93 2.59
CA ASN A 164 -5.97 23.99 1.60
C ASN A 164 -5.34 23.48 0.29
N LEU A 165 -5.12 22.17 0.17
CA LEU A 165 -4.53 21.55 -1.01
C LEU A 165 -5.60 20.90 -1.89
N SER A 166 -5.46 21.02 -3.20
CA SER A 166 -6.18 20.20 -4.17
C SER A 166 -5.61 18.78 -4.20
N LEU A 167 -6.38 17.81 -4.74
CA LEU A 167 -5.90 16.43 -4.93
C LEU A 167 -4.61 16.38 -5.77
N LYS A 168 -4.46 17.28 -6.79
CA LYS A 168 -3.25 17.35 -7.61
C LYS A 168 -2.05 17.84 -6.81
N GLU A 169 -2.23 18.88 -5.99
CA GLU A 169 -1.16 19.38 -5.13
C GLU A 169 -0.74 18.35 -4.08
N ILE A 170 -1.71 17.62 -3.51
CA ILE A 170 -1.41 16.49 -2.62
C ILE A 170 -0.57 15.45 -3.35
N TYR A 171 -0.92 15.08 -4.60
CA TYR A 171 -0.14 14.16 -5.42
C TYR A 171 1.29 14.65 -5.66
N LEU A 172 1.46 15.89 -6.08
CA LEU A 172 2.77 16.46 -6.44
C LEU A 172 3.71 16.59 -5.25
N ARG A 173 3.16 16.92 -4.06
CA ARG A 173 3.93 17.10 -2.82
C ARG A 173 4.18 15.80 -2.06
N SER A 174 3.64 14.66 -2.50
CA SER A 174 3.75 13.40 -1.77
C SER A 174 4.79 12.47 -2.37
N GLU A 175 5.46 11.69 -1.52
CA GLU A 175 6.35 10.61 -1.91
C GLU A 175 5.74 9.26 -1.53
N ALA A 176 5.70 8.33 -2.48
CA ALA A 176 5.32 6.94 -2.26
C ALA A 176 5.86 6.05 -3.38
N MET A 177 5.97 4.74 -3.12
CA MET A 177 6.41 3.76 -4.10
C MET A 177 5.48 3.71 -5.31
N TYR A 178 4.17 3.78 -5.06
CA TYR A 178 3.14 3.80 -6.08
C TYR A 178 2.23 4.99 -5.86
N LYS A 179 2.10 5.85 -6.86
CA LYS A 179 1.24 7.03 -6.82
C LYS A 179 0.29 7.03 -8.00
N LEU A 180 -0.95 7.47 -7.74
CA LEU A 180 -1.96 7.68 -8.75
C LEU A 180 -2.78 8.92 -8.39
N TRP A 181 -3.04 9.77 -9.37
CA TRP A 181 -4.01 10.84 -9.28
C TRP A 181 -4.99 10.75 -10.45
N PHE A 182 -6.26 10.75 -10.15
CA PHE A 182 -7.34 10.94 -11.10
C PHE A 182 -7.98 12.30 -10.87
N ARG A 183 -8.01 13.14 -11.90
CA ARG A 183 -8.57 14.49 -11.84
C ARG A 183 -9.97 14.47 -11.24
N SER A 184 -10.18 15.30 -10.20
CA SER A 184 -11.45 15.47 -9.49
C SER A 184 -12.05 14.19 -8.87
N HIS A 185 -11.29 13.10 -8.79
CA HIS A 185 -11.75 11.85 -8.19
C HIS A 185 -10.94 11.46 -6.98
N LEU A 186 -9.66 11.16 -7.16
CA LEU A 186 -8.85 10.57 -6.09
C LEU A 186 -7.36 10.85 -6.23
N VAL A 187 -6.66 10.63 -5.12
CA VAL A 187 -5.21 10.46 -5.07
C VAL A 187 -4.86 9.30 -4.15
N CYS A 188 -3.87 8.51 -4.55
CA CYS A 188 -3.43 7.31 -3.82
C CYS A 188 -1.90 7.28 -3.70
N PHE A 189 -1.40 6.84 -2.53
CA PHE A 189 0.04 6.75 -2.18
C PHE A 189 0.37 5.40 -1.59
N SER A 190 0.35 4.36 -2.38
CA SER A 190 0.49 3.01 -1.85
C SER A 190 1.95 2.60 -1.62
N PRO A 191 2.26 2.04 -0.45
CA PRO A 191 3.50 1.30 -0.22
C PRO A 191 3.36 -0.19 -0.51
N GLU A 192 2.13 -0.70 -0.74
CA GLU A 192 1.82 -2.13 -0.72
C GLU A 192 1.70 -2.71 -2.13
N ILE A 193 2.58 -3.66 -2.44
CA ILE A 193 2.54 -4.43 -3.69
C ILE A 193 1.33 -5.37 -3.64
N PHE A 194 0.51 -5.37 -4.69
CA PHE A 194 -0.53 -6.38 -4.87
C PHE A 194 0.08 -7.68 -5.40
N VAL A 195 0.50 -7.69 -6.67
CA VAL A 195 1.30 -8.75 -7.29
C VAL A 195 2.28 -8.15 -8.30
N ARG A 196 3.37 -8.85 -8.55
CA ARG A 196 4.29 -8.59 -9.66
C ARG A 196 4.36 -9.79 -10.57
N ILE A 197 4.51 -9.55 -11.86
CA ILE A 197 4.82 -10.60 -12.84
C ILE A 197 6.11 -10.19 -13.54
N GLU A 198 7.09 -11.09 -13.52
CA GLU A 198 8.37 -10.92 -14.20
C GLU A 198 8.86 -12.28 -14.68
N ASN A 199 9.22 -12.39 -15.96
CA ASN A 199 9.74 -13.65 -16.55
C ASN A 199 8.84 -14.87 -16.28
N SER A 200 7.52 -14.72 -16.44
CA SER A 200 6.51 -15.77 -16.16
C SER A 200 6.42 -16.21 -14.70
N ILE A 201 7.04 -15.48 -13.78
CA ILE A 201 6.89 -15.67 -12.33
C ILE A 201 5.94 -14.60 -11.78
N ILE A 202 4.86 -15.05 -11.14
CA ILE A 202 4.00 -14.15 -10.35
C ILE A 202 4.47 -14.18 -8.90
N SER A 203 4.56 -13.01 -8.28
CA SER A 203 5.06 -12.86 -6.90
C SER A 203 4.13 -12.00 -6.07
N GLY A 204 3.93 -12.39 -4.81
CA GLY A 204 3.26 -11.61 -3.76
C GLY A 204 4.22 -11.28 -2.62
N TYR A 205 3.99 -10.15 -1.95
CA TYR A 205 4.89 -9.60 -0.93
C TYR A 205 4.12 -9.20 0.32
N PRO A 206 3.59 -10.16 1.10
CA PRO A 206 2.91 -9.84 2.35
C PRO A 206 3.86 -9.18 3.34
N MET A 207 3.37 -8.12 3.97
CA MET A 207 4.07 -7.34 4.98
C MET A 207 3.22 -7.26 6.23
N LYS A 208 3.82 -7.51 7.41
CA LYS A 208 3.17 -7.41 8.72
C LYS A 208 4.18 -7.08 9.80
N GLY A 209 3.72 -6.31 10.80
CA GLY A 209 4.55 -5.90 11.91
C GLY A 209 5.57 -4.84 11.55
N THR A 210 5.59 -3.77 12.31
CA THR A 210 6.57 -2.69 12.19
C THR A 210 7.05 -2.28 13.57
N ILE A 211 8.31 -1.87 13.65
CA ILE A 211 8.91 -1.34 14.88
C ILE A 211 9.87 -0.21 14.51
N ASP A 212 10.01 0.78 15.39
CA ASP A 212 11.00 1.85 15.26
C ASP A 212 12.41 1.23 15.22
N ALA A 213 13.16 1.49 14.14
CA ALA A 213 14.50 0.94 13.95
C ALA A 213 15.53 1.47 14.95
N SER A 214 15.27 2.61 15.58
CA SER A 214 16.17 3.22 16.58
C SER A 214 16.13 2.51 17.95
N LEU A 215 15.14 1.66 18.19
CA LEU A 215 14.99 0.97 19.47
C LEU A 215 16.05 -0.11 19.64
N PRO A 216 16.69 -0.22 20.82
CA PRO A 216 17.65 -1.28 21.10
C PRO A 216 17.04 -2.67 20.92
N GLY A 217 17.64 -3.50 20.06
CA GLY A 217 17.18 -4.86 19.77
C GLY A 217 15.88 -4.91 18.98
N ALA A 218 15.55 -3.86 18.20
CA ALA A 218 14.32 -3.77 17.41
C ALA A 218 14.07 -5.00 16.53
N SER A 219 15.09 -5.48 15.81
CA SER A 219 14.97 -6.66 14.95
C SER A 219 14.56 -7.90 15.74
N GLN A 220 15.19 -8.15 16.89
CA GLN A 220 14.87 -9.31 17.71
C GLN A 220 13.46 -9.21 18.30
N LYS A 221 13.10 -8.03 18.84
CA LYS A 221 11.75 -7.78 19.37
C LYS A 221 10.66 -8.03 18.32
N LEU A 222 10.89 -7.55 17.09
CA LEU A 222 9.94 -7.74 15.97
C LEU A 222 9.84 -9.22 15.58
N MET A 223 10.96 -9.96 15.58
CA MET A 223 10.95 -11.39 15.23
C MET A 223 10.38 -12.27 16.34
N ASP A 224 10.51 -11.88 17.61
CA ASP A 224 10.00 -12.63 18.76
C ASP A 224 8.52 -12.34 19.07
N ASP A 225 7.90 -11.38 18.41
CA ASP A 225 6.47 -11.09 18.59
C ASP A 225 5.61 -12.21 18.02
N GLU A 226 5.03 -13.04 18.92
CA GLU A 226 4.22 -14.20 18.56
C GLU A 226 2.89 -13.79 17.89
N LYS A 227 2.30 -12.65 18.26
CA LYS A 227 1.06 -12.16 17.65
C LYS A 227 1.33 -11.77 16.19
N GLU A 228 2.35 -10.93 15.96
CA GLU A 228 2.74 -10.51 14.62
C GLU A 228 3.17 -11.70 13.76
N ALA A 229 3.84 -12.71 14.35
CA ALA A 229 4.21 -13.94 13.67
C ALA A 229 2.98 -14.75 13.19
N ALA A 230 1.97 -14.89 14.04
CA ALA A 230 0.73 -15.62 13.71
C ALA A 230 -0.10 -14.88 12.64
N GLU A 231 -0.20 -13.55 12.73
CA GLU A 231 -0.87 -12.73 11.73
C GLU A 231 -0.13 -12.80 10.38
N HIS A 232 1.20 -12.72 10.40
CA HIS A 232 2.04 -12.83 9.21
C HIS A 232 1.88 -14.20 8.53
N ALA A 233 1.89 -15.29 9.30
CA ALA A 233 1.66 -16.65 8.78
C ALA A 233 0.28 -16.76 8.09
N THR A 234 -0.76 -16.19 8.68
CA THR A 234 -2.11 -16.17 8.12
C THR A 234 -2.16 -15.46 6.77
N ILE A 235 -1.52 -14.29 6.65
CA ILE A 235 -1.49 -13.53 5.39
C ILE A 235 -0.64 -14.24 4.33
N VAL A 236 0.50 -14.83 4.73
CA VAL A 236 1.34 -15.62 3.80
C VAL A 236 0.55 -16.80 3.23
N ASP A 237 -0.18 -17.54 4.06
CA ASP A 237 -0.99 -18.66 3.60
C ASP A 237 -2.14 -18.22 2.70
N LEU A 238 -2.79 -17.10 3.02
CA LEU A 238 -3.85 -16.51 2.20
C LEU A 238 -3.33 -16.15 0.79
N ILE A 239 -2.21 -15.41 0.70
CA ILE A 239 -1.63 -15.01 -0.58
C ILE A 239 -1.09 -16.24 -1.34
N ARG A 240 -0.45 -17.19 -0.68
CA ARG A 240 -0.03 -18.44 -1.26
C ARG A 240 -1.21 -19.17 -1.91
N ASN A 241 -2.33 -19.21 -1.23
CA ASN A 241 -3.58 -19.83 -1.72
C ASN A 241 -4.14 -19.07 -2.93
N ASP A 242 -4.14 -17.73 -2.90
CA ASP A 242 -4.57 -16.91 -4.04
C ASP A 242 -3.69 -17.16 -5.27
N LEU A 243 -2.36 -17.15 -5.13
CA LEU A 243 -1.44 -17.43 -6.22
C LEU A 243 -1.58 -18.86 -6.78
N SER A 244 -1.90 -19.84 -5.92
CA SER A 244 -2.09 -21.24 -6.34
C SER A 244 -3.29 -21.46 -7.29
N ARG A 245 -4.17 -20.46 -7.41
CA ARG A 245 -5.31 -20.50 -8.34
C ARG A 245 -4.90 -20.21 -9.79
N VAL A 246 -3.77 -19.54 -9.99
CA VAL A 246 -3.31 -19.05 -11.30
C VAL A 246 -1.90 -19.51 -11.67
N ALA A 247 -1.16 -20.05 -10.72
CA ALA A 247 0.23 -20.44 -10.90
C ALA A 247 0.50 -21.85 -10.38
N SER A 248 1.48 -22.52 -10.97
CA SER A 248 2.03 -23.80 -10.53
C SER A 248 3.27 -23.59 -9.65
N ALA A 249 3.70 -24.66 -8.94
CA ALA A 249 4.89 -24.67 -8.10
C ALA A 249 4.98 -23.49 -7.11
N VAL A 250 3.84 -23.10 -6.54
CA VAL A 250 3.78 -21.98 -5.58
C VAL A 250 4.55 -22.33 -4.32
N HIS A 251 5.49 -21.47 -3.94
CA HIS A 251 6.36 -21.66 -2.78
C HIS A 251 6.73 -20.30 -2.14
N VAL A 252 7.39 -20.34 -0.98
CA VAL A 252 7.81 -19.17 -0.21
C VAL A 252 9.34 -19.15 -0.15
N PRO A 253 10.03 -18.54 -1.13
CA PRO A 253 11.50 -18.52 -1.16
C PRO A 253 12.12 -17.72 -0.01
N ARG A 254 11.42 -16.74 0.51
CA ARG A 254 11.85 -15.97 1.68
C ARG A 254 10.67 -15.78 2.62
N TYR A 255 10.82 -16.24 3.85
CA TYR A 255 9.79 -16.15 4.87
C TYR A 255 10.23 -15.23 6.00
N ARG A 256 9.40 -14.26 6.34
CA ARG A 256 9.50 -13.40 7.53
C ARG A 256 10.89 -12.76 7.71
N TYR A 257 11.40 -12.16 6.63
CA TYR A 257 12.66 -11.38 6.67
C TYR A 257 12.39 -9.93 7.05
N ILE A 258 13.40 -9.23 7.51
CA ILE A 258 13.31 -7.84 7.93
C ILE A 258 13.69 -6.92 6.77
N ASP A 259 12.85 -5.95 6.48
CA ASP A 259 13.10 -4.81 5.61
C ASP A 259 13.29 -3.54 6.45
N LEU A 260 14.27 -2.71 6.09
CA LEU A 260 14.43 -1.36 6.61
C LEU A 260 13.71 -0.37 5.71
N LEU A 261 12.76 0.36 6.26
CA LEU A 261 12.01 1.38 5.54
C LEU A 261 12.35 2.76 6.09
N HIS A 262 12.77 3.65 5.20
CA HIS A 262 13.00 5.05 5.51
C HIS A 262 11.68 5.82 5.40
N THR A 263 11.25 6.46 6.47
CA THR A 263 10.04 7.28 6.49
C THR A 263 10.37 8.72 6.92
N ASN A 264 9.45 9.66 6.65
CA ASN A 264 9.59 11.05 7.11
C ASN A 264 9.56 11.20 8.64
N LYS A 265 9.13 10.17 9.37
CA LYS A 265 9.10 10.13 10.85
C LYS A 265 10.26 9.36 11.46
N GLY A 266 11.17 8.84 10.63
CA GLY A 266 12.30 8.01 11.04
C GLY A 266 12.27 6.64 10.38
N ASP A 267 13.29 5.87 10.62
CA ASP A 267 13.45 4.54 10.06
C ASP A 267 12.62 3.50 10.84
N ILE A 268 11.96 2.61 10.12
CA ILE A 268 11.23 1.50 10.71
C ILE A 268 11.71 0.16 10.14
N LEU A 269 11.70 -0.87 10.98
CA LEU A 269 11.84 -2.25 10.52
C LEU A 269 10.47 -2.86 10.30
N GLN A 270 10.33 -3.63 9.23
CA GLN A 270 9.10 -4.32 8.86
C GLN A 270 9.41 -5.78 8.53
N THR A 271 8.53 -6.72 8.93
CA THR A 271 8.65 -8.10 8.46
C THR A 271 7.91 -8.29 7.14
N SER A 272 8.58 -8.94 6.19
CA SER A 272 8.08 -9.23 4.85
C SER A 272 8.29 -10.71 4.51
N SER A 273 7.50 -11.21 3.57
CA SER A 273 7.77 -12.51 2.91
C SER A 273 7.64 -12.36 1.40
N ARG A 274 8.24 -13.28 0.66
CA ARG A 274 8.09 -13.38 -0.79
C ARG A 274 7.46 -14.72 -1.11
N ILE A 275 6.40 -14.71 -1.90
CA ILE A 275 5.70 -15.89 -2.38
C ILE A 275 5.78 -15.85 -3.89
N GLU A 276 6.10 -16.97 -4.52
CA GLU A 276 6.26 -17.06 -5.97
C GLU A 276 5.53 -18.27 -6.53
N GLY A 277 5.09 -18.14 -7.78
CA GLY A 277 4.53 -19.22 -8.56
C GLY A 277 4.82 -19.04 -10.04
N LYS A 278 4.91 -20.12 -10.79
CA LYS A 278 5.14 -20.11 -12.23
C LYS A 278 3.81 -20.06 -12.97
N LEU A 279 3.62 -19.03 -13.79
CA LEU A 279 2.48 -18.89 -14.70
C LEU A 279 2.63 -19.82 -15.91
N ALA A 280 1.51 -20.11 -16.58
CA ALA A 280 1.49 -20.81 -17.86
C ALA A 280 2.17 -19.98 -18.96
N ASP A 281 2.65 -20.63 -20.02
CA ASP A 281 3.43 -19.95 -21.07
C ASP A 281 2.60 -18.90 -21.84
N ASP A 282 1.27 -19.08 -21.90
CA ASP A 282 0.32 -18.19 -22.55
C ASP A 282 -0.27 -17.10 -21.63
N TYR A 283 0.29 -16.91 -20.42
CA TYR A 283 -0.25 -16.00 -19.40
C TYR A 283 -0.49 -14.57 -19.89
N ARG A 284 0.27 -14.11 -20.91
CA ARG A 284 0.10 -12.76 -21.48
C ARG A 284 -1.31 -12.54 -22.03
N SER A 285 -1.93 -13.59 -22.56
CA SER A 285 -3.32 -13.56 -23.05
C SER A 285 -4.36 -13.68 -21.94
N HIS A 286 -3.95 -13.85 -20.69
CA HIS A 286 -4.80 -14.12 -19.54
C HIS A 286 -4.52 -13.22 -18.33
N ILE A 287 -3.84 -12.07 -18.52
CA ILE A 287 -3.48 -11.16 -17.44
C ILE A 287 -4.74 -10.66 -16.70
N GLY A 288 -5.82 -10.37 -17.43
CA GLY A 288 -7.10 -9.98 -16.84
C GLY A 288 -7.68 -11.08 -15.97
N ASP A 289 -7.74 -12.31 -16.47
CA ASP A 289 -8.23 -13.47 -15.70
C ASP A 289 -7.38 -13.71 -14.45
N ILE A 290 -6.05 -13.61 -14.58
CA ILE A 290 -5.10 -13.75 -13.47
C ILE A 290 -5.40 -12.70 -12.38
N LEU A 291 -5.51 -11.42 -12.75
CA LEU A 291 -5.78 -10.34 -11.80
C LEU A 291 -7.13 -10.51 -11.11
N PHE A 292 -8.20 -10.66 -11.88
CA PHE A 292 -9.56 -10.72 -11.34
C PHE A 292 -9.84 -11.98 -10.52
N SER A 293 -9.13 -13.09 -10.77
CA SER A 293 -9.25 -14.30 -9.95
C SER A 293 -8.74 -14.11 -8.52
N GLN A 294 -7.85 -13.15 -8.29
CA GLN A 294 -7.25 -12.87 -7.00
C GLN A 294 -7.97 -11.77 -6.21
N LEU A 295 -8.89 -11.03 -6.88
CA LEU A 295 -9.63 -9.93 -6.27
C LEU A 295 -10.86 -10.39 -5.48
N PRO A 296 -11.25 -9.60 -4.47
CA PRO A 296 -10.48 -8.50 -3.89
C PRO A 296 -9.19 -8.99 -3.23
N ALA A 297 -8.18 -8.11 -3.10
CA ALA A 297 -6.88 -8.48 -2.55
C ALA A 297 -7.01 -9.05 -1.13
N GLY A 298 -6.29 -10.13 -0.83
CA GLY A 298 -6.39 -10.84 0.43
C GLY A 298 -5.96 -10.00 1.64
N SER A 299 -4.89 -9.22 1.47
CA SER A 299 -4.30 -8.38 2.54
C SER A 299 -5.25 -7.32 3.09
N ILE A 300 -6.16 -6.81 2.24
CA ILE A 300 -7.15 -5.77 2.62
C ILE A 300 -8.58 -6.32 2.75
N THR A 301 -8.74 -7.61 2.67
CA THR A 301 -10.03 -8.29 2.85
C THR A 301 -10.00 -9.17 4.09
N GLY A 302 -9.27 -10.28 4.04
CA GLY A 302 -9.13 -11.24 5.13
C GLY A 302 -9.44 -12.67 4.71
N ALA A 303 -9.61 -13.54 5.69
CA ALA A 303 -9.73 -14.99 5.50
C ALA A 303 -10.85 -15.62 6.33
N PRO A 304 -11.66 -16.52 5.76
CA PRO A 304 -11.79 -16.92 4.35
C PRO A 304 -12.40 -15.78 3.50
N LYS A 305 -11.83 -15.50 2.33
CA LYS A 305 -12.10 -14.28 1.53
C LYS A 305 -13.60 -14.04 1.28
N ARG A 306 -14.32 -15.02 0.72
CA ARG A 306 -15.74 -14.86 0.35
C ARG A 306 -16.61 -14.46 1.54
N ARG A 307 -16.48 -15.20 2.66
CA ARG A 307 -17.29 -14.92 3.85
C ARG A 307 -16.90 -13.60 4.51
N THR A 308 -15.61 -13.27 4.50
CA THR A 308 -15.11 -12.02 5.08
C THR A 308 -15.62 -10.80 4.31
N VAL A 309 -15.74 -10.85 2.98
CA VAL A 309 -16.37 -9.75 2.19
C VAL A 309 -17.80 -9.48 2.64
N GLU A 310 -18.60 -10.53 2.90
CA GLU A 310 -19.98 -10.39 3.42
C GLU A 310 -19.99 -9.72 4.79
N ILE A 311 -19.08 -10.14 5.69
CA ILE A 311 -18.96 -9.58 7.05
C ILE A 311 -18.51 -8.10 7.00
N ILE A 312 -17.56 -7.76 6.15
CA ILE A 312 -17.13 -6.37 5.92
C ILE A 312 -18.31 -5.51 5.47
N ARG A 313 -19.10 -6.01 4.52
CA ARG A 313 -20.29 -5.31 4.02
C ARG A 313 -21.36 -5.11 5.11
N GLU A 314 -21.49 -6.04 6.07
CA GLU A 314 -22.38 -5.90 7.23
C GLU A 314 -21.84 -4.86 8.24
N ALA A 315 -20.51 -4.81 8.42
CA ALA A 315 -19.88 -3.94 9.40
C ALA A 315 -19.70 -2.50 8.91
N GLU A 316 -19.33 -2.32 7.65
CA GLU A 316 -19.10 -1.01 7.04
C GLU A 316 -20.41 -0.45 6.48
N ASP A 317 -20.64 0.84 6.69
CA ASP A 317 -21.84 1.56 6.31
C ASP A 317 -21.67 2.38 5.01
N TYR A 318 -20.62 2.07 4.23
CA TYR A 318 -20.29 2.77 2.99
C TYR A 318 -19.64 1.86 1.95
N ASP A 319 -19.63 2.30 0.71
CA ASP A 319 -18.91 1.64 -0.37
C ASP A 319 -17.45 2.10 -0.40
N ARG A 320 -16.54 1.15 -0.41
CA ARG A 320 -15.10 1.43 -0.50
C ARG A 320 -14.71 2.10 -1.82
N GLY A 321 -15.45 1.85 -2.90
CA GLY A 321 -15.14 2.34 -4.24
C GLY A 321 -13.76 1.86 -4.69
N PHE A 322 -12.89 2.77 -5.11
CA PHE A 322 -11.51 2.45 -5.50
C PHE A 322 -10.57 2.25 -4.30
N TYR A 323 -10.94 2.70 -3.11
CA TYR A 323 -10.16 2.40 -1.92
C TYR A 323 -10.12 0.90 -1.66
N THR A 324 -8.94 0.36 -1.38
CA THR A 324 -8.67 -1.09 -1.28
C THR A 324 -8.91 -1.89 -2.58
N GLY A 325 -9.13 -1.19 -3.69
CA GLY A 325 -8.97 -1.77 -5.02
C GLY A 325 -7.50 -1.91 -5.40
N VAL A 326 -7.21 -2.14 -6.67
CA VAL A 326 -5.84 -2.31 -7.16
C VAL A 326 -5.57 -1.43 -8.38
N MET A 327 -4.33 -0.98 -8.48
CA MET A 327 -3.81 -0.26 -9.65
C MET A 327 -2.54 -0.92 -10.14
N GLY A 328 -2.26 -0.83 -11.44
CA GLY A 328 -1.02 -1.41 -11.96
C GLY A 328 -0.73 -1.03 -13.41
N ILE A 329 0.51 -1.29 -13.79
CA ILE A 329 1.01 -1.14 -15.15
C ILE A 329 1.50 -2.49 -15.66
N CYS A 330 1.09 -2.83 -16.87
CA CYS A 330 1.60 -3.98 -17.59
C CYS A 330 2.36 -3.50 -18.84
N CYS A 331 3.55 -4.06 -19.06
CA CYS A 331 4.37 -3.77 -20.23
C CYS A 331 5.15 -5.01 -20.64
N ALA A 332 5.04 -5.40 -21.91
CA ALA A 332 5.76 -6.55 -22.47
C ALA A 332 5.64 -7.84 -21.62
N GLY A 333 4.48 -8.08 -21.02
CA GLY A 333 4.21 -9.23 -20.16
C GLY A 333 4.74 -9.12 -18.71
N SER A 334 5.48 -8.07 -18.38
CA SER A 334 5.80 -7.72 -17.00
C SER A 334 4.68 -6.88 -16.39
N LEU A 335 4.39 -7.08 -15.09
CA LEU A 335 3.34 -6.38 -14.38
C LEU A 335 3.84 -5.89 -13.03
N GLU A 336 3.63 -4.60 -12.76
CA GLU A 336 3.76 -3.98 -11.45
C GLU A 336 2.39 -3.53 -10.97
N SER A 337 1.99 -3.92 -9.77
CA SER A 337 0.69 -3.52 -9.22
C SER A 337 0.72 -3.28 -7.72
N ALA A 338 -0.19 -2.45 -7.26
CA ALA A 338 -0.32 -2.05 -5.87
C ALA A 338 -1.77 -2.09 -5.40
N VAL A 339 -1.96 -2.35 -4.11
CA VAL A 339 -3.25 -2.18 -3.42
C VAL A 339 -3.49 -0.70 -3.18
N MET A 340 -4.68 -0.19 -3.46
CA MET A 340 -4.99 1.24 -3.31
C MET A 340 -5.31 1.58 -1.85
N ILE A 341 -4.26 1.85 -1.08
CA ILE A 341 -4.32 2.35 0.30
C ILE A 341 -3.60 3.69 0.42
N ARG A 342 -3.69 4.37 1.57
CA ARG A 342 -3.25 5.77 1.71
C ARG A 342 -3.92 6.64 0.67
N TYR A 343 -5.21 6.77 0.81
CA TYR A 343 -6.12 7.16 -0.26
C TYR A 343 -7.00 8.33 0.16
N VAL A 344 -7.10 9.33 -0.71
CA VAL A 344 -8.00 10.49 -0.55
C VAL A 344 -8.87 10.58 -1.79
N GLU A 345 -10.17 10.73 -1.61
CA GLU A 345 -11.09 10.95 -2.73
C GLU A 345 -11.94 12.19 -2.54
N GLN A 346 -12.42 12.73 -3.65
CA GLN A 346 -13.40 13.78 -3.69
C GLN A 346 -14.80 13.15 -3.64
N GLU A 347 -15.49 13.36 -2.56
CA GLU A 347 -16.91 13.05 -2.44
C GLU A 347 -17.76 14.32 -2.59
N LYS A 348 -19.08 14.16 -2.57
CA LYS A 348 -20.03 15.27 -2.73
C LYS A 348 -19.84 16.38 -1.69
N ASP A 349 -19.51 15.99 -0.46
CA ASP A 349 -19.42 16.89 0.70
C ASP A 349 -17.98 17.33 1.01
N GLY A 350 -16.99 16.95 0.18
CA GLY A 350 -15.60 17.34 0.35
C GLY A 350 -14.62 16.17 0.20
N LEU A 351 -13.40 16.39 0.68
CA LEU A 351 -12.36 15.35 0.64
C LEU A 351 -12.54 14.35 1.78
N VAL A 352 -12.32 13.08 1.46
CA VAL A 352 -12.38 11.97 2.40
C VAL A 352 -11.10 11.15 2.31
N PHE A 353 -10.39 11.03 3.43
CA PHE A 353 -9.32 10.04 3.59
C PHE A 353 -9.95 8.71 4.00
N LYS A 354 -9.50 7.60 3.42
CA LYS A 354 -9.93 6.26 3.84
C LYS A 354 -8.75 5.52 4.46
N ALA A 355 -8.99 4.92 5.63
CA ALA A 355 -8.00 4.14 6.36
C ALA A 355 -8.62 2.89 6.97
N GLY A 356 -7.79 1.89 7.27
CA GLY A 356 -8.26 0.67 7.88
C GLY A 356 -7.14 -0.16 8.50
N GLY A 357 -7.54 -1.21 9.20
CA GLY A 357 -6.66 -2.16 9.86
C GLY A 357 -7.21 -3.58 9.89
N GLY A 358 -6.34 -4.56 10.05
CA GLY A 358 -6.70 -5.97 10.18
C GLY A 358 -7.23 -6.27 11.57
N ILE A 359 -8.47 -6.78 11.65
CA ILE A 359 -9.15 -7.15 12.90
C ILE A 359 -9.10 -8.66 13.07
N THR A 360 -8.65 -9.10 14.25
CA THR A 360 -8.68 -10.48 14.70
C THR A 360 -9.58 -10.60 15.95
N ALA A 361 -9.86 -11.82 16.37
CA ALA A 361 -10.63 -12.07 17.59
C ALA A 361 -9.95 -11.51 18.85
N GLN A 362 -8.65 -11.24 18.81
CA GLN A 362 -7.87 -10.67 19.93
C GLN A 362 -7.72 -9.14 19.84
N SER A 363 -8.14 -8.53 18.74
CA SER A 363 -8.05 -7.08 18.53
C SER A 363 -8.82 -6.31 19.62
N ARG A 364 -8.22 -5.21 20.08
CA ARG A 364 -8.80 -4.31 21.07
C ARG A 364 -9.25 -3.03 20.39
N TRP A 365 -10.52 -2.72 20.43
CA TRP A 365 -11.09 -1.60 19.68
C TRP A 365 -10.37 -0.25 19.88
N LYS A 366 -9.89 0.05 21.09
CA LYS A 366 -9.14 1.29 21.37
C LYS A 366 -7.82 1.35 20.59
N SER A 367 -7.05 0.27 20.65
CA SER A 367 -5.77 0.17 19.95
C SER A 367 -5.93 0.24 18.44
N GLU A 368 -6.92 -0.49 17.92
CA GLU A 368 -7.20 -0.49 16.46
C GLU A 368 -7.70 0.88 15.99
N TYR A 369 -8.54 1.56 16.77
CA TYR A 369 -9.01 2.92 16.45
C TYR A 369 -7.86 3.92 16.45
N GLU A 370 -6.98 3.88 17.44
CA GLU A 370 -5.78 4.73 17.52
C GLU A 370 -4.85 4.48 16.32
N GLU A 371 -4.67 3.21 15.93
CA GLU A 371 -3.86 2.84 14.76
C GLU A 371 -4.44 3.41 13.47
N VAL A 372 -5.76 3.31 13.26
CA VAL A 372 -6.43 3.91 12.09
C VAL A 372 -6.24 5.43 12.06
N MET A 373 -6.36 6.10 13.21
CA MET A 373 -6.13 7.56 13.31
C MET A 373 -4.68 7.94 13.01
N GLN A 374 -3.72 7.16 13.46
CA GLN A 374 -2.30 7.37 13.13
C GLN A 374 -2.00 7.20 11.64
N LYS A 375 -2.79 6.39 10.93
CA LYS A 375 -2.68 6.19 9.47
C LYS A 375 -3.32 7.31 8.66
N ALA A 376 -4.15 8.16 9.26
CA ALA A 376 -4.89 9.22 8.58
C ALA A 376 -4.02 10.46 8.29
N TYR A 377 -2.94 10.26 7.56
CA TYR A 377 -2.05 11.32 7.10
C TYR A 377 -1.61 11.10 5.65
N VAL A 378 -1.20 12.18 5.00
CA VAL A 378 -0.57 12.14 3.67
C VAL A 378 0.94 12.41 3.79
N PRO A 379 1.78 11.69 3.02
CA PRO A 379 3.23 11.85 3.07
C PRO A 379 3.67 13.09 2.28
N ILE A 380 3.28 14.28 2.75
CA ILE A 380 3.63 15.58 2.14
C ILE A 380 4.95 16.06 2.74
N TYR A 381 5.82 16.62 1.87
CA TYR A 381 7.12 17.22 2.18
C TYR A 381 7.16 18.69 1.82
#